data_30d6d4d16d18d157f6f42ff8d3f06cc8
#
_entry.id   30d6d4d16d18d157f6f42ff8d3f06cc8
#
_cell.length_a   1.000
_cell.length_b   1.000
_cell.length_c   1.000
_cell.angle_alpha   90.00
_cell.angle_beta   90.00
_cell.angle_gamma   90.00
#
_symmetry.space_group_name_H-M   'P 1'
#
loop_
_entity.id
_entity.type
_entity.pdbx_description
1 polymer ?
#
loop_
_entity_poly.entity_id
_entity_poly.type
_entity_poly.pdbx_seq_one_letter_code
_entity_poly.pdbx_strand_id
1 'polypeptide(L)'
;NCSTVENTPALETDRLILRRFAPGDEDALFALMSDREVNTFLPWFPLVERAEAERLLGEYLEFYHKPWGYRYAVCRKGHEQPVGYVHLGEGEPYDLGYAIAREHWGNGMIAEACQAVVEHLRQRGSVPYLTATHDRENPASGRVMQKLGMAYCYSYQEQWQPKGFPVVFRLYQLNRGYWERHPMHFKEEL
;
A
#
# COMPACT_ATOMS: atom_id res chain seq x y z
N ASN A 1 -21.43 -20.18 14.18
CA ASN A 1 -20.66 -19.52 13.10
C ASN A 1 -20.00 -18.27 13.65
N CYS A 2 -18.84 -18.43 14.26
CA CYS A 2 -17.99 -17.30 14.56
C CYS A 2 -17.54 -16.70 13.22
N SER A 3 -18.09 -15.55 12.86
CA SER A 3 -17.51 -14.73 11.83
C SER A 3 -16.08 -14.42 12.28
N THR A 4 -15.09 -14.99 11.60
CA THR A 4 -13.70 -14.69 11.87
C THR A 4 -13.47 -13.22 11.59
N VAL A 5 -13.13 -12.49 12.64
CA VAL A 5 -12.73 -11.10 12.55
C VAL A 5 -11.51 -11.03 11.61
N GLU A 6 -11.65 -10.31 10.51
CA GLU A 6 -10.62 -10.25 9.48
C GLU A 6 -9.95 -8.88 9.46
N ASN A 7 -8.99 -8.71 10.35
CA ASN A 7 -8.12 -7.54 10.30
C ASN A 7 -6.67 -8.01 10.23
N THR A 8 -6.05 -7.78 9.08
CA THR A 8 -4.64 -8.04 8.81
C THR A 8 -4.18 -9.44 9.26
N PRO A 9 -4.83 -10.51 8.77
CA PRO A 9 -4.39 -11.86 9.10
C PRO A 9 -3.03 -12.13 8.48
N ALA A 10 -2.15 -12.86 9.19
CA ALA A 10 -0.79 -13.13 8.73
C ALA A 10 -0.79 -13.91 7.41
N LEU A 11 0.09 -13.52 6.50
CA LEU A 11 0.29 -14.17 5.20
C LEU A 11 1.76 -14.54 5.04
N GLU A 12 2.03 -15.55 4.24
CA GLU A 12 3.38 -16.01 3.97
C GLU A 12 3.56 -16.24 2.48
N THR A 13 4.73 -15.86 1.97
CA THR A 13 5.15 -16.14 0.60
C THR A 13 6.48 -16.90 0.62
N ASP A 14 7.07 -17.14 -0.54
CA ASP A 14 8.37 -17.83 -0.60
C ASP A 14 9.47 -17.06 0.16
N ARG A 15 9.48 -15.74 0.08
CA ARG A 15 10.54 -14.90 0.67
C ARG A 15 10.08 -14.05 1.84
N LEU A 16 8.76 -13.90 2.05
CA LEU A 16 8.21 -12.86 2.91
C LEU A 16 7.23 -13.40 3.95
N ILE A 17 7.16 -12.68 5.07
CA ILE A 17 6.09 -12.77 6.06
C ILE A 17 5.39 -11.42 6.08
N LEU A 18 4.08 -11.43 5.89
CA LEU A 18 3.23 -10.26 6.03
C LEU A 18 2.46 -10.39 7.34
N ARG A 19 2.63 -9.42 8.22
CA ARG A 19 2.04 -9.44 9.56
C ARG A 19 1.57 -8.06 9.97
N ARG A 20 0.89 -7.96 11.11
CA ARG A 20 0.60 -6.66 11.72
C ARG A 20 1.91 -6.00 12.17
N PHE A 21 1.93 -4.66 12.10
CA PHE A 21 2.96 -3.91 12.84
C PHE A 21 2.79 -4.17 14.33
N ALA A 22 3.88 -4.18 15.07
CA ALA A 22 3.91 -4.53 16.48
C ALA A 22 4.90 -3.66 17.24
N PRO A 23 4.75 -3.55 18.58
CA PRO A 23 5.79 -2.92 19.40
C PRO A 23 7.16 -3.55 19.10
N GLY A 24 8.17 -2.72 18.92
CA GLY A 24 9.50 -3.13 18.46
C GLY A 24 9.77 -2.78 17.00
N ASP A 25 8.77 -2.38 16.24
CA ASP A 25 8.92 -2.01 14.82
C ASP A 25 9.26 -0.52 14.62
N GLU A 26 9.38 0.27 15.67
CA GLU A 26 9.53 1.72 15.61
C GLU A 26 10.74 2.15 14.77
N ASP A 27 11.88 1.52 14.97
CA ASP A 27 13.10 1.88 14.25
C ASP A 27 13.00 1.56 12.76
N ALA A 28 12.47 0.38 12.42
CA ALA A 28 12.29 0.00 11.02
C ALA A 28 11.24 0.87 10.33
N LEU A 29 10.15 1.20 11.02
CA LEU A 29 9.12 2.09 10.50
C LEU A 29 9.68 3.50 10.29
N PHE A 30 10.48 4.00 11.24
CA PHE A 30 11.14 5.29 11.07
C PHE A 30 12.10 5.27 9.88
N ALA A 31 12.93 4.24 9.74
CA ALA A 31 13.85 4.13 8.62
C ALA A 31 13.11 4.17 7.27
N LEU A 32 11.99 3.45 7.16
CA LEU A 32 11.19 3.40 5.95
C LEU A 32 10.51 4.75 5.66
N MET A 33 9.88 5.36 6.65
CA MET A 33 9.08 6.58 6.48
C MET A 33 9.90 7.86 6.48
N SER A 34 11.15 7.83 6.90
CA SER A 34 12.07 8.96 6.85
C SER A 34 12.93 8.99 5.58
N ASP A 35 12.97 7.90 4.81
CA ASP A 35 13.75 7.83 3.58
C ASP A 35 13.12 8.72 2.50
N ARG A 36 13.88 9.74 2.05
CA ARG A 36 13.37 10.71 1.08
C ARG A 36 13.03 10.07 -0.26
N GLU A 37 13.84 9.12 -0.74
CA GLU A 37 13.61 8.48 -2.03
C GLU A 37 12.37 7.57 -2.00
N VAL A 38 12.20 6.79 -0.93
CA VAL A 38 10.99 5.95 -0.75
C VAL A 38 9.73 6.81 -0.74
N ASN A 39 9.79 7.98 -0.10
CA ASN A 39 8.61 8.84 0.13
C ASN A 39 8.46 9.96 -0.91
N THR A 40 9.28 9.99 -1.96
CA THR A 40 9.24 11.03 -3.01
C THR A 40 7.85 11.14 -3.65
N PHE A 41 7.21 10.02 -3.95
CA PHE A 41 5.93 9.97 -4.66
C PHE A 41 4.74 9.75 -3.73
N LEU A 42 4.89 10.05 -2.44
CA LEU A 42 3.84 9.94 -1.45
C LEU A 42 3.41 11.33 -0.98
N PRO A 43 2.13 11.52 -0.59
CA PRO A 43 1.60 12.86 -0.32
C PRO A 43 2.14 13.51 0.96
N TRP A 44 2.68 12.71 1.88
CA TRP A 44 3.21 13.21 3.13
C TRP A 44 4.70 13.48 3.05
N PHE A 45 5.19 14.36 3.91
CA PHE A 45 6.62 14.60 4.06
C PHE A 45 7.28 13.41 4.76
N PRO A 46 8.55 13.09 4.41
CA PRO A 46 9.30 12.09 5.18
C PRO A 46 9.38 12.46 6.65
N LEU A 47 9.33 11.48 7.52
CA LEU A 47 9.46 11.69 8.96
C LEU A 47 10.85 12.24 9.28
N VAL A 48 10.92 13.10 10.30
CA VAL A 48 12.16 13.74 10.75
C VAL A 48 12.61 13.16 12.09
N GLU A 49 11.66 12.87 12.99
CA GLU A 49 11.93 12.38 14.33
C GLU A 49 11.31 11.01 14.59
N ARG A 50 12.03 10.18 15.35
CA ARG A 50 11.57 8.84 15.71
C ARG A 50 10.23 8.85 16.46
N ALA A 51 9.95 9.90 17.25
CA ALA A 51 8.67 10.04 17.94
C ALA A 51 7.47 10.04 16.99
N GLU A 52 7.64 10.52 15.75
CA GLU A 52 6.59 10.48 14.74
C GLU A 52 6.29 9.05 14.31
N ALA A 53 7.32 8.19 14.21
CA ALA A 53 7.14 6.77 13.92
C ALA A 53 6.46 6.04 15.07
N GLU A 54 6.76 6.41 16.32
CA GLU A 54 6.08 5.86 17.49
C GLU A 54 4.58 6.18 17.47
N ARG A 55 4.22 7.40 17.10
CA ARG A 55 2.82 7.81 16.96
C ARG A 55 2.13 7.06 15.82
N LEU A 56 2.81 6.92 14.68
CA LEU A 56 2.27 6.17 13.53
C LEU A 56 2.04 4.70 13.90
N LEU A 57 2.99 4.08 14.61
CA LEU A 57 2.81 2.72 15.10
C LEU A 57 1.60 2.62 16.04
N GLY A 58 1.43 3.59 16.93
CA GLY A 58 0.26 3.66 17.80
C GLY A 58 -1.05 3.69 17.02
N GLU A 59 -1.10 4.42 15.90
CA GLU A 59 -2.27 4.45 15.02
C GLU A 59 -2.54 3.09 14.38
N TYR A 60 -1.49 2.36 13.97
CA TYR A 60 -1.65 1.00 13.44
C TYR A 60 -2.20 0.05 14.50
N LEU A 61 -1.65 0.09 15.71
CA LEU A 61 -2.10 -0.77 16.80
C LEU A 61 -3.58 -0.51 17.13
N GLU A 62 -4.00 0.74 17.12
CA GLU A 62 -5.40 1.12 17.31
C GLU A 62 -6.29 0.63 16.16
N PHE A 63 -5.81 0.75 14.92
CA PHE A 63 -6.51 0.27 13.73
C PHE A 63 -6.82 -1.23 13.83
N TYR A 64 -5.94 -2.03 14.41
CA TYR A 64 -6.15 -3.48 14.51
C TYR A 64 -7.28 -3.89 15.45
N HIS A 65 -7.84 -2.96 16.22
CA HIS A 65 -9.05 -3.20 17.02
C HIS A 65 -10.32 -3.20 16.16
N LYS A 66 -10.27 -2.71 14.93
CA LYS A 66 -11.40 -2.76 14.00
C LYS A 66 -11.65 -4.18 13.52
N PRO A 67 -12.92 -4.54 13.21
CA PRO A 67 -13.22 -5.91 12.77
C PRO A 67 -12.72 -6.26 11.39
N TRP A 68 -12.39 -5.25 10.56
CA TRP A 68 -11.94 -5.45 9.19
C TRP A 68 -10.89 -4.41 8.82
N GLY A 69 -9.97 -4.81 7.99
CA GLY A 69 -8.94 -3.94 7.44
C GLY A 69 -7.67 -4.71 7.10
N TYR A 70 -6.79 -4.06 6.36
CA TYR A 70 -5.53 -4.67 5.93
C TYR A 70 -4.42 -3.61 5.96
N ARG A 71 -3.57 -3.70 6.97
CA ARG A 71 -2.36 -2.86 7.11
C ARG A 71 -1.20 -3.75 7.49
N TYR A 72 -0.48 -4.20 6.47
CA TYR A 72 0.60 -5.16 6.62
C TYR A 72 1.96 -4.51 6.77
N ALA A 73 2.73 -5.04 7.72
CA ALA A 73 4.17 -4.93 7.73
C ALA A 73 4.72 -6.06 6.87
N VAL A 74 5.65 -5.75 5.98
CA VAL A 74 6.31 -6.73 5.10
C VAL A 74 7.69 -7.03 5.65
N CYS A 75 7.93 -8.29 6.02
CA CYS A 75 9.20 -8.76 6.56
C CYS A 75 9.81 -9.82 5.66
N ARG A 76 11.14 -9.82 5.53
CA ARG A 76 11.83 -10.93 4.88
C ARG A 76 11.89 -12.12 5.83
N LYS A 77 11.70 -13.33 5.32
CA LYS A 77 11.85 -14.56 6.15
C LYS A 77 13.22 -14.58 6.81
N GLY A 78 13.24 -14.92 8.10
CA GLY A 78 14.46 -14.93 8.91
C GLY A 78 14.86 -13.55 9.47
N HIS A 79 14.08 -12.50 9.21
CA HIS A 79 14.33 -11.15 9.71
C HIS A 79 13.06 -10.61 10.37
N GLU A 80 13.19 -10.10 11.58
CA GLU A 80 12.05 -9.64 12.38
C GLU A 80 11.57 -8.24 11.98
N GLN A 81 12.47 -7.40 11.46
CA GLN A 81 12.15 -6.00 11.19
C GLN A 81 11.46 -5.82 9.84
N PRO A 82 10.39 -5.04 9.77
CA PRO A 82 9.72 -4.73 8.51
C PRO A 82 10.63 -3.98 7.54
N VAL A 83 10.51 -4.34 6.26
CA VAL A 83 11.20 -3.65 5.16
C VAL A 83 10.23 -2.89 4.26
N GLY A 84 8.93 -3.04 4.49
CA GLY A 84 7.92 -2.37 3.69
C GLY A 84 6.54 -2.50 4.29
N TYR A 85 5.54 -2.00 3.56
CA TYR A 85 4.15 -2.13 3.96
C TYR A 85 3.25 -2.36 2.75
N VAL A 86 2.07 -2.96 3.02
CA VAL A 86 0.95 -3.04 2.08
C VAL A 86 -0.31 -2.68 2.83
N HIS A 87 -1.03 -1.68 2.35
CA HIS A 87 -2.27 -1.20 2.95
C HIS A 87 -3.43 -1.29 1.97
N LEU A 88 -4.63 -1.54 2.49
CA LEU A 88 -5.87 -1.42 1.74
C LEU A 88 -6.75 -0.35 2.38
N GLY A 89 -7.31 0.55 1.58
CA GLY A 89 -8.26 1.56 2.05
C GLY A 89 -9.51 0.92 2.64
N GLU A 90 -10.10 1.58 3.63
CA GLU A 90 -11.21 1.03 4.43
C GLU A 90 -12.56 0.99 3.73
N GLY A 91 -12.69 1.51 2.55
CA GLY A 91 -13.92 1.54 1.77
C GLY A 91 -13.62 1.78 0.31
N GLU A 92 -14.67 1.97 -0.47
CA GLU A 92 -14.50 2.30 -1.90
C GLU A 92 -13.65 3.56 -2.07
N PRO A 93 -12.74 3.56 -3.03
CA PRO A 93 -12.57 2.58 -4.11
C PRO A 93 -11.58 1.44 -3.80
N TYR A 94 -11.40 1.04 -2.56
CA TYR A 94 -10.50 -0.05 -2.12
C TYR A 94 -9.08 0.15 -2.65
N ASP A 95 -8.48 1.26 -2.27
CA ASP A 95 -7.17 1.68 -2.75
C ASP A 95 -6.05 0.85 -2.11
N LEU A 96 -5.23 0.23 -2.97
CA LEU A 96 -4.07 -0.55 -2.55
C LEU A 96 -2.83 0.36 -2.56
N GLY A 97 -2.21 0.53 -1.39
CA GLY A 97 -0.98 1.29 -1.22
C GLY A 97 0.16 0.41 -0.74
N TYR A 98 1.38 0.69 -1.18
CA TYR A 98 2.54 -0.12 -0.83
C TYR A 98 3.83 0.67 -0.98
N ALA A 99 4.83 0.26 -0.20
CA ALA A 99 6.21 0.75 -0.34
C ALA A 99 7.17 -0.28 0.23
N ILE A 100 8.42 -0.22 -0.21
CA ILE A 100 9.49 -1.07 0.30
C ILE A 100 10.77 -0.24 0.41
N ALA A 101 11.61 -0.58 1.38
CA ALA A 101 12.89 0.07 1.59
C ALA A 101 13.75 0.02 0.33
N ARG A 102 14.48 1.10 0.08
CA ARG A 102 15.25 1.33 -1.15
C ARG A 102 16.23 0.21 -1.47
N GLU A 103 16.89 -0.37 -0.47
CA GLU A 103 17.84 -1.48 -0.65
C GLU A 103 17.19 -2.76 -1.18
N HIS A 104 15.87 -2.84 -1.16
CA HIS A 104 15.12 -4.01 -1.65
C HIS A 104 14.38 -3.74 -2.96
N TRP A 105 14.63 -2.59 -3.61
CA TRP A 105 14.06 -2.30 -4.92
C TRP A 105 14.64 -3.21 -6.00
N GLY A 106 13.86 -3.45 -7.06
CA GLY A 106 14.32 -4.10 -8.28
C GLY A 106 14.40 -5.62 -8.23
N ASN A 107 13.91 -6.28 -7.17
CA ASN A 107 13.93 -7.73 -7.05
C ASN A 107 12.53 -8.40 -6.98
N GLY A 108 11.49 -7.63 -7.28
CA GLY A 108 10.11 -8.14 -7.30
C GLY A 108 9.49 -8.38 -5.93
N MET A 109 10.13 -8.00 -4.85
CA MET A 109 9.69 -8.30 -3.49
C MET A 109 8.36 -7.63 -3.15
N ILE A 110 8.19 -6.35 -3.48
CA ILE A 110 6.93 -5.65 -3.18
C ILE A 110 5.77 -6.19 -4.02
N ALA A 111 6.02 -6.58 -5.28
CA ALA A 111 5.01 -7.22 -6.10
C ALA A 111 4.58 -8.56 -5.51
N GLU A 112 5.52 -9.33 -4.98
CA GLU A 112 5.24 -10.59 -4.28
C GLU A 112 4.36 -10.37 -3.05
N ALA A 113 4.66 -9.35 -2.25
CA ALA A 113 3.86 -8.99 -1.08
C ALA A 113 2.43 -8.60 -1.48
N CYS A 114 2.29 -7.71 -2.47
CA CYS A 114 0.99 -7.28 -2.96
C CYS A 114 0.19 -8.44 -3.54
N GLN A 115 0.85 -9.35 -4.28
CA GLN A 115 0.19 -10.52 -4.85
C GLN A 115 -0.40 -11.43 -3.77
N ALA A 116 0.28 -11.60 -2.66
CA ALA A 116 -0.22 -12.37 -1.53
C ALA A 116 -1.49 -11.75 -0.95
N VAL A 117 -1.52 -10.43 -0.81
CA VAL A 117 -2.70 -9.71 -0.32
C VAL A 117 -3.86 -9.81 -1.31
N VAL A 118 -3.59 -9.60 -2.60
CA VAL A 118 -4.61 -9.71 -3.67
C VAL A 118 -5.22 -11.11 -3.67
N GLU A 119 -4.40 -12.15 -3.61
CA GLU A 119 -4.87 -13.54 -3.61
C GLU A 119 -5.70 -13.86 -2.38
N HIS A 120 -5.29 -13.36 -1.21
CA HIS A 120 -6.05 -13.53 0.03
C HIS A 120 -7.43 -12.86 -0.10
N LEU A 121 -7.49 -11.64 -0.59
CA LEU A 121 -8.75 -10.90 -0.78
C LEU A 121 -9.67 -11.62 -1.77
N ARG A 122 -9.10 -12.17 -2.84
CA ARG A 122 -9.85 -12.93 -3.84
C ARG A 122 -10.46 -14.19 -3.24
N GLN A 123 -9.68 -14.97 -2.49
CA GLN A 123 -10.13 -16.21 -1.87
C GLN A 123 -11.23 -15.96 -0.83
N ARG A 124 -11.14 -14.86 -0.09
CA ARG A 124 -12.11 -14.49 0.93
C ARG A 124 -13.36 -13.82 0.36
N GLY A 125 -13.29 -13.30 -0.86
CA GLY A 125 -14.36 -12.48 -1.40
C GLY A 125 -14.58 -11.20 -0.57
N SER A 126 -13.51 -10.68 0.06
CA SER A 126 -13.59 -9.57 1.00
C SER A 126 -13.96 -8.26 0.33
N VAL A 127 -13.56 -8.08 -0.93
CA VAL A 127 -13.85 -6.88 -1.71
C VAL A 127 -14.18 -7.26 -3.16
N PRO A 128 -15.08 -6.52 -3.83
CA PRO A 128 -15.47 -6.86 -5.19
C PRO A 128 -14.45 -6.46 -6.25
N TYR A 129 -13.60 -5.47 -5.96
CA TYR A 129 -12.59 -4.95 -6.86
C TYR A 129 -11.51 -4.24 -6.05
N LEU A 130 -10.38 -3.93 -6.70
CA LEU A 130 -9.30 -3.13 -6.12
C LEU A 130 -8.95 -2.00 -7.08
N THR A 131 -8.52 -0.87 -6.53
CA THR A 131 -7.89 0.20 -7.28
C THR A 131 -6.50 0.46 -6.74
N ALA A 132 -5.66 1.09 -7.55
CA ALA A 132 -4.38 1.62 -7.11
C ALA A 132 -4.02 2.79 -8.01
N THR A 133 -3.32 3.77 -7.45
CA THR A 133 -2.86 4.93 -8.19
C THR A 133 -1.36 5.05 -8.07
N HIS A 134 -0.71 5.58 -9.11
CA HIS A 134 0.68 5.97 -9.03
C HIS A 134 0.88 7.33 -9.69
N ASP A 135 1.87 8.05 -9.19
CA ASP A 135 2.34 9.27 -9.84
C ASP A 135 2.89 8.89 -11.22
N ARG A 136 2.51 9.63 -12.24
CA ARG A 136 3.00 9.41 -13.61
C ARG A 136 4.53 9.40 -13.68
N GLU A 137 5.19 10.16 -12.82
CA GLU A 137 6.65 10.21 -12.72
C GLU A 137 7.27 9.00 -12.01
N ASN A 138 6.43 8.09 -11.49
CA ASN A 138 6.87 6.85 -10.83
C ASN A 138 6.40 5.61 -11.61
N PRO A 139 6.99 5.31 -12.77
CA PRO A 139 6.57 4.17 -13.58
C PRO A 139 6.82 2.81 -12.92
N ALA A 140 7.75 2.74 -11.96
CA ALA A 140 8.03 1.50 -11.23
C ALA A 140 6.80 1.02 -10.46
N SER A 141 6.04 1.93 -9.83
CA SER A 141 4.80 1.59 -9.14
C SER A 141 3.74 1.07 -10.12
N GLY A 142 3.64 1.69 -11.30
CA GLY A 142 2.74 1.21 -12.38
C GLY A 142 3.09 -0.20 -12.84
N ARG A 143 4.37 -0.54 -12.92
CA ARG A 143 4.80 -1.90 -13.28
C ARG A 143 4.37 -2.93 -12.24
N VAL A 144 4.38 -2.59 -10.96
CA VAL A 144 3.84 -3.45 -9.89
C VAL A 144 2.34 -3.69 -10.14
N MET A 145 1.58 -2.65 -10.41
CA MET A 145 0.14 -2.77 -10.69
C MET A 145 -0.13 -3.69 -11.88
N GLN A 146 0.66 -3.57 -12.95
CA GLN A 146 0.56 -4.44 -14.12
C GLN A 146 0.87 -5.89 -13.77
N LYS A 147 1.88 -6.16 -12.96
CA LYS A 147 2.22 -7.51 -12.48
C LYS A 147 1.08 -8.13 -11.67
N LEU A 148 0.30 -7.32 -10.96
CA LEU A 148 -0.86 -7.78 -10.20
C LEU A 148 -2.07 -8.08 -11.09
N GLY A 149 -1.98 -7.82 -12.40
CA GLY A 149 -3.09 -7.99 -13.33
C GLY A 149 -4.05 -6.81 -13.36
N MET A 150 -3.67 -5.68 -12.79
CA MET A 150 -4.50 -4.48 -12.81
C MET A 150 -4.45 -3.80 -14.18
N ALA A 151 -5.57 -3.25 -14.61
CA ALA A 151 -5.71 -2.56 -15.88
C ALA A 151 -5.78 -1.04 -15.69
N TYR A 152 -5.08 -0.32 -16.55
CA TYR A 152 -5.16 1.14 -16.58
C TYR A 152 -6.58 1.61 -16.92
N CYS A 153 -7.10 2.55 -16.15
CA CYS A 153 -8.45 3.09 -16.32
C CYS A 153 -8.45 4.52 -16.85
N TYR A 154 -7.77 5.42 -16.16
CA TYR A 154 -7.69 6.83 -16.55
C TYR A 154 -6.62 7.55 -15.73
N SER A 155 -6.31 8.78 -16.14
CA SER A 155 -5.42 9.69 -15.42
C SER A 155 -6.19 10.90 -14.92
N TYR A 156 -5.69 11.56 -13.91
CA TYR A 156 -6.24 12.79 -13.39
C TYR A 156 -5.17 13.63 -12.71
N GLN A 157 -5.37 14.95 -12.69
CA GLN A 157 -4.48 15.86 -12.00
C GLN A 157 -5.08 16.24 -10.65
N GLU A 158 -4.27 16.24 -9.62
CA GLU A 158 -4.67 16.62 -8.28
C GLU A 158 -3.59 17.47 -7.62
N GLN A 159 -4.02 18.48 -6.87
CA GLN A 159 -3.11 19.24 -6.02
C GLN A 159 -2.75 18.40 -4.81
N TRP A 160 -1.50 17.98 -4.73
CA TRP A 160 -1.07 17.05 -3.70
C TRP A 160 -0.79 17.77 -2.37
N GLN A 161 -1.54 17.42 -1.34
CA GLN A 161 -1.36 17.98 0.00
C GLN A 161 -0.83 16.88 0.94
N PRO A 162 0.05 17.22 1.89
CA PRO A 162 0.51 18.58 2.25
C PRO A 162 1.64 19.16 1.39
N LYS A 163 2.21 18.41 0.46
CA LYS A 163 3.38 18.85 -0.33
C LYS A 163 3.11 20.07 -1.23
N GLY A 164 1.85 20.31 -1.62
CA GLY A 164 1.45 21.56 -2.24
C GLY A 164 1.80 21.75 -3.72
N PHE A 165 1.95 20.68 -4.49
CA PHE A 165 2.19 20.76 -5.92
C PHE A 165 1.23 19.86 -6.72
N PRO A 166 0.97 20.17 -8.00
CA PRO A 166 0.10 19.33 -8.81
C PRO A 166 0.80 18.04 -9.24
N VAL A 167 0.06 16.94 -9.21
CA VAL A 167 0.53 15.61 -9.63
C VAL A 167 -0.48 15.01 -10.59
N VAL A 168 0.01 14.36 -11.65
CA VAL A 168 -0.83 13.54 -12.50
C VAL A 168 -0.74 12.10 -12.01
N PHE A 169 -1.88 11.58 -11.60
CA PHE A 169 -2.02 10.19 -11.19
C PHE A 169 -2.57 9.33 -12.31
N ARG A 170 -2.12 8.09 -12.38
CA ARG A 170 -2.71 7.03 -13.20
C ARG A 170 -3.43 6.06 -12.29
N LEU A 171 -4.71 5.81 -12.58
CA LEU A 171 -5.53 4.89 -11.81
C LEU A 171 -5.65 3.56 -12.55
N TYR A 172 -5.34 2.48 -11.82
CA TYR A 172 -5.48 1.10 -12.28
C TYR A 172 -6.53 0.39 -11.43
N GLN A 173 -7.14 -0.65 -11.99
CA GLN A 173 -8.08 -1.46 -11.22
C GLN A 173 -7.94 -2.95 -11.54
N LEU A 174 -8.31 -3.77 -10.56
CA LEU A 174 -8.50 -5.21 -10.72
C LEU A 174 -9.98 -5.48 -10.52
N ASN A 175 -10.62 -6.15 -11.49
CA ASN A 175 -12.06 -6.30 -11.61
C ASN A 175 -12.77 -4.95 -11.74
N ARG A 176 -14.02 -4.97 -12.17
CA ARG A 176 -14.81 -3.74 -12.30
C ARG A 176 -15.65 -3.51 -11.07
N GLY A 177 -15.64 -2.26 -10.57
CA GLY A 177 -16.49 -1.78 -9.52
C GLY A 177 -17.10 -0.46 -9.88
N TYR A 178 -18.12 -0.07 -9.15
CA TYR A 178 -18.72 1.25 -9.29
C TYR A 178 -18.21 2.15 -8.18
N TRP A 179 -17.59 3.25 -8.59
CA TRP A 179 -17.22 4.34 -7.70
C TRP A 179 -17.25 5.65 -8.47
N GLU A 180 -17.30 6.74 -7.76
CA GLU A 180 -17.30 8.06 -8.37
C GLU A 180 -15.93 8.34 -9.00
N ARG A 181 -15.94 8.68 -10.30
CA ARG A 181 -14.70 9.03 -11.00
C ARG A 181 -14.27 10.45 -10.66
N HIS A 182 -12.97 10.68 -10.68
CA HIS A 182 -12.42 12.02 -10.54
C HIS A 182 -13.02 12.93 -11.64
N PRO A 183 -13.54 14.12 -11.30
CA PRO A 183 -14.27 14.95 -12.28
C PRO A 183 -13.41 15.42 -13.46
N MET A 184 -12.09 15.53 -13.29
CA MET A 184 -11.16 16.01 -14.34
C MET A 184 -10.30 14.86 -14.88
N HIS A 185 -10.89 13.69 -15.05
CA HIS A 185 -10.16 12.53 -15.58
C HIS A 185 -10.01 12.58 -17.10
N PHE A 186 -8.94 11.95 -17.60
CA PHE A 186 -8.65 11.80 -19.01
C PHE A 186 -7.94 10.48 -19.27
N LYS A 187 -7.90 10.06 -20.53
CA LYS A 187 -7.17 8.85 -20.92
C LYS A 187 -5.86 9.18 -21.61
N GLU A 188 -4.80 8.47 -21.21
CA GLU A 188 -3.51 8.49 -21.89
C GLU A 188 -3.36 7.25 -22.74
N GLU A 189 -2.60 7.34 -23.83
CA GLU A 189 -2.13 6.16 -24.58
C GLU A 189 -0.84 5.67 -23.89
N LEU A 190 -0.93 4.50 -23.28
CA LEU A 190 0.20 3.90 -22.57
C LEU A 190 0.85 2.77 -23.38
#